data_2a4e615d03d0d4ed7ec4cc72df95285f
#
_entry.id   2a4e615d03d0d4ed7ec4cc72df95285f
#
_cell.length_a   1.000
_cell.length_b   1.000
_cell.length_c   1.000
_cell.angle_alpha   90.00
_cell.angle_beta   90.00
_cell.angle_gamma   90.00
#
_symmetry.space_group_name_H-M   'P 1'
#
loop_
_entity.id
_entity.type
_entity.pdbx_description
1 polymer ?
#
loop_
_entity_poly.entity_id
_entity_poly.type
_entity_poly.pdbx_seq_one_letter_code
_entity_poly.pdbx_strand_id
1 'polypeptide(L)'
;MQLLYLTNKPVYPTVDGGCKAMQAMLELLLATEIPLTHFTLATEKHPFNNTEYPKDIREKCTIKHFEAKTIPTIIGFFKSFFQGNSYNIARFHVSELERAISNFPDDEPTIVVMESIFLAAYLPVLKKHKNIRVFIRTHNIEHELWIQKSEATKNPFKKLLFTFLANRLKIEEITAFSEADELFPLTTTDADAIKELGITTNSTVIPMPLQPITESADYTKNDLFFIGAMNWQPNIEAVATLKEEIFPNLKVQHPFLTLKLAGSFSKKEALSNGVEHLGFVSDLGLFLQSSGILVAPISSGSGVRIKLLEAMSHGVPIVTTEIGAMGIPKNNGLIIATTLEDFTDQIQHLIASEELRKTTGQLAKAFVQQHYSPTTVLTKIIERFKQH
;
A
#
# COMPACT_ATOMS: atom_id res chain seq x y z
N MET A 1 0.87 29.66 5.55
CA MET A 1 0.28 28.37 5.09
C MET A 1 0.55 27.31 6.12
N GLN A 2 -0.42 26.48 6.42
CA GLN A 2 -0.32 25.34 7.36
C GLN A 2 -0.86 24.05 6.73
N LEU A 3 -0.54 22.91 7.33
CA LEU A 3 -1.00 21.58 6.91
C LEU A 3 -1.86 20.95 8.00
N LEU A 4 -2.94 20.32 7.58
CA LEU A 4 -3.73 19.42 8.40
C LEU A 4 -3.68 18.03 7.79
N TYR A 5 -3.08 17.07 8.51
CA TYR A 5 -3.00 15.69 8.08
C TYR A 5 -4.06 14.87 8.81
N LEU A 6 -4.98 14.28 8.05
CA LEU A 6 -6.08 13.47 8.58
C LEU A 6 -5.84 11.99 8.26
N THR A 7 -5.82 11.13 9.27
CA THR A 7 -5.65 9.68 9.08
C THR A 7 -6.78 8.89 9.75
N ASN A 8 -7.22 7.82 9.07
CA ASN A 8 -8.30 6.94 9.54
C ASN A 8 -7.85 5.92 10.59
N LYS A 9 -6.57 5.92 10.95
CA LYS A 9 -5.94 5.15 12.03
C LYS A 9 -4.58 5.75 12.37
N PRO A 10 -4.02 5.49 13.58
CA PRO A 10 -2.68 5.94 13.95
C PRO A 10 -1.62 5.42 12.99
N VAL A 11 -0.64 6.26 12.67
CA VAL A 11 0.46 5.90 11.77
C VAL A 11 1.56 5.11 12.47
N TYR A 12 1.62 5.22 13.81
CA TYR A 12 2.52 4.46 14.68
C TYR A 12 1.73 3.65 15.71
N PRO A 13 2.19 2.40 16.05
CA PRO A 13 3.25 1.66 15.38
C PRO A 13 2.84 1.20 13.96
N THR A 14 3.82 0.96 13.09
CA THR A 14 3.60 0.51 11.71
C THR A 14 3.26 -0.96 11.61
N VAL A 15 2.05 -1.31 11.99
CA VAL A 15 1.61 -2.72 12.09
C VAL A 15 1.17 -3.34 10.75
N ASP A 16 0.88 -2.50 9.75
CA ASP A 16 0.47 -2.94 8.42
C ASP A 16 0.96 -2.00 7.30
N GLY A 17 0.79 -2.41 6.04
CA GLY A 17 1.24 -1.61 4.88
C GLY A 17 0.56 -0.24 4.78
N GLY A 18 -0.69 -0.11 5.22
CA GLY A 18 -1.39 1.17 5.26
C GLY A 18 -0.78 2.12 6.29
N CYS A 19 -0.45 1.62 7.51
CA CYS A 19 0.28 2.41 8.51
C CYS A 19 1.63 2.86 7.97
N LYS A 20 2.37 1.97 7.29
CA LYS A 20 3.67 2.29 6.68
C LYS A 20 3.57 3.38 5.61
N ALA A 21 2.55 3.31 4.76
CA ALA A 21 2.32 4.32 3.72
C ALA A 21 1.92 5.69 4.31
N MET A 22 1.09 5.69 5.36
CA MET A 22 0.69 6.93 6.06
C MET A 22 1.85 7.52 6.88
N GLN A 23 2.67 6.68 7.53
CA GLN A 23 3.89 7.13 8.21
C GLN A 23 4.82 7.84 7.22
N ALA A 24 5.10 7.20 6.09
CA ALA A 24 5.98 7.77 5.08
C ALA A 24 5.45 9.12 4.55
N MET A 25 4.12 9.29 4.42
CA MET A 25 3.53 10.58 4.07
C MET A 25 3.69 11.61 5.19
N LEU A 26 3.48 11.23 6.45
CA LEU A 26 3.72 12.13 7.59
C LEU A 26 5.15 12.66 7.60
N GLU A 27 6.12 11.79 7.38
CA GLU A 27 7.54 12.17 7.31
C GLU A 27 7.84 13.13 6.15
N LEU A 28 7.22 12.91 4.98
CA LEU A 28 7.32 13.82 3.84
C LEU A 28 6.69 15.19 4.12
N LEU A 29 5.51 15.21 4.76
CA LEU A 29 4.85 16.46 5.13
C LEU A 29 5.66 17.25 6.14
N LEU A 30 6.29 16.58 7.11
CA LEU A 30 7.22 17.21 8.05
C LEU A 30 8.48 17.76 7.37
N ALA A 31 8.95 17.10 6.32
CA ALA A 31 10.09 17.54 5.54
C ALA A 31 9.80 18.78 4.67
N THR A 32 8.54 19.20 4.52
CA THR A 32 8.18 20.48 3.89
C THR A 32 8.50 21.69 4.78
N GLU A 33 8.73 21.49 6.07
CA GLU A 33 8.92 22.54 7.10
C GLU A 33 7.69 23.46 7.27
N ILE A 34 6.55 23.12 6.67
CA ILE A 34 5.30 23.83 6.87
C ILE A 34 4.68 23.37 8.20
N PRO A 35 4.15 24.30 9.04
CA PRO A 35 3.49 23.92 10.29
C PRO A 35 2.44 22.85 10.07
N LEU A 36 2.53 21.73 10.79
CA LEU A 36 1.71 20.55 10.60
C LEU A 36 0.90 20.19 11.85
N THR A 37 -0.39 20.02 11.68
CA THR A 37 -1.27 19.39 12.66
C THR A 37 -1.71 18.01 12.14
N HIS A 38 -1.58 16.97 12.96
CA HIS A 38 -2.01 15.61 12.64
C HIS A 38 -3.21 15.21 13.47
N PHE A 39 -4.37 15.01 12.84
CA PHE A 39 -5.55 14.43 13.46
C PHE A 39 -5.68 12.97 13.01
N THR A 40 -5.82 12.06 13.96
CA THR A 40 -5.92 10.62 13.70
C THR A 40 -7.10 9.99 14.42
N LEU A 41 -7.75 9.02 13.78
CA LEU A 41 -8.74 8.19 14.44
C LEU A 41 -8.05 7.04 15.18
N ALA A 42 -8.35 6.86 16.46
CA ALA A 42 -7.99 5.67 17.21
C ALA A 42 -9.12 4.65 17.09
N THR A 43 -8.82 3.44 16.66
CA THR A 43 -9.82 2.39 16.49
C THR A 43 -9.52 1.19 17.38
N GLU A 44 -10.51 0.31 17.58
CA GLU A 44 -10.31 -0.89 18.40
C GLU A 44 -9.18 -1.78 17.86
N LYS A 45 -8.99 -1.79 16.53
CA LYS A 45 -7.92 -2.55 15.89
C LYS A 45 -6.57 -1.84 15.92
N HIS A 46 -6.59 -0.51 15.94
CA HIS A 46 -5.41 0.36 15.93
C HIS A 46 -5.59 1.42 17.02
N PRO A 47 -5.33 1.09 18.30
CA PRO A 47 -5.41 2.05 19.38
C PRO A 47 -4.30 3.10 19.26
N PHE A 48 -4.58 4.31 19.72
CA PHE A 48 -3.56 5.37 19.78
C PHE A 48 -2.67 5.20 21.00
N ASN A 49 -1.36 5.30 20.80
CA ASN A 49 -0.39 5.38 21.87
C ASN A 49 0.67 6.44 21.52
N ASN A 50 0.67 7.54 22.26
CA ASN A 50 1.58 8.64 22.00
C ASN A 50 3.06 8.26 22.16
N THR A 51 3.39 7.27 23.00
CA THR A 51 4.77 6.83 23.20
C THR A 51 5.36 6.07 22.02
N GLU A 52 4.51 5.54 21.14
CA GLU A 52 4.92 4.87 19.90
C GLU A 52 5.37 5.88 18.82
N TYR A 53 4.93 7.13 18.93
CA TYR A 53 5.41 8.17 18.01
C TYR A 53 6.83 8.59 18.39
N PRO A 54 7.80 8.62 17.45
CA PRO A 54 9.15 9.10 17.68
C PRO A 54 9.17 10.52 18.30
N LYS A 55 10.15 10.77 19.14
CA LYS A 55 10.24 12.04 19.87
C LYS A 55 10.33 13.25 18.94
N ASP A 56 11.13 13.12 17.90
CA ASP A 56 11.32 14.16 16.87
C ASP A 56 10.03 14.49 16.11
N ILE A 57 9.16 13.51 15.86
CA ILE A 57 7.85 13.73 15.25
C ILE A 57 6.93 14.47 16.21
N ARG A 58 6.89 14.06 17.49
CA ARG A 58 6.07 14.71 18.51
C ARG A 58 6.46 16.15 18.78
N GLU A 59 7.73 16.50 18.56
CA GLU A 59 8.25 17.89 18.70
C GLU A 59 7.96 18.74 17.46
N LYS A 60 7.82 18.13 16.27
CA LYS A 60 7.62 18.83 15.00
C LYS A 60 6.18 19.05 14.60
N CYS A 61 5.23 18.28 15.14
CA CYS A 61 3.82 18.46 14.81
C CYS A 61 2.90 18.29 16.03
N THR A 62 1.75 18.98 15.99
CA THR A 62 0.68 18.81 16.94
C THR A 62 -0.13 17.58 16.61
N ILE A 63 -0.15 16.55 17.49
CA ILE A 63 -0.91 15.31 17.26
C ILE A 63 -2.14 15.29 18.17
N LYS A 64 -3.32 15.06 17.57
CA LYS A 64 -4.58 14.83 18.29
C LYS A 64 -5.22 13.54 17.80
N HIS A 65 -5.74 12.73 18.71
CA HIS A 65 -6.47 11.51 18.38
C HIS A 65 -7.93 11.61 18.80
N PHE A 66 -8.77 10.83 18.12
CA PHE A 66 -10.22 10.76 18.36
C PHE A 66 -10.64 9.30 18.34
N GLU A 67 -11.36 8.85 19.36
CA GLU A 67 -11.79 7.47 19.49
C GLU A 67 -12.92 7.14 18.50
N ALA A 68 -12.72 6.15 17.66
CA ALA A 68 -13.67 5.71 16.64
C ALA A 68 -14.08 4.24 16.85
N LYS A 69 -15.36 3.98 16.98
CA LYS A 69 -15.92 2.62 17.05
C LYS A 69 -16.17 2.09 15.64
N THR A 70 -15.19 1.38 15.08
CA THR A 70 -15.22 0.93 13.69
C THR A 70 -15.61 -0.53 13.50
N ILE A 71 -15.78 -1.31 14.57
CA ILE A 71 -16.27 -2.68 14.49
C ILE A 71 -17.68 -2.68 13.89
N PRO A 72 -17.94 -3.47 12.84
CA PRO A 72 -19.25 -3.52 12.20
C PRO A 72 -20.35 -3.98 13.16
N THR A 73 -21.43 -3.22 13.20
CA THR A 73 -22.64 -3.56 13.98
C THR A 73 -23.88 -3.59 13.10
N ILE A 74 -24.83 -4.46 13.43
CA ILE A 74 -26.10 -4.57 12.71
C ILE A 74 -26.89 -3.25 12.80
N ILE A 75 -26.92 -2.63 13.98
CA ILE A 75 -27.63 -1.36 14.19
C ILE A 75 -27.00 -0.25 13.35
N GLY A 76 -25.67 -0.15 13.34
CA GLY A 76 -24.95 0.85 12.53
C GLY A 76 -25.20 0.66 11.03
N PHE A 77 -25.26 -0.59 10.56
CA PHE A 77 -25.59 -0.92 9.18
C PHE A 77 -26.99 -0.40 8.80
N PHE A 78 -28.02 -0.75 9.58
CA PHE A 78 -29.38 -0.27 9.30
C PHE A 78 -29.50 1.25 9.39
N LYS A 79 -28.85 1.88 10.38
CA LYS A 79 -28.83 3.36 10.47
C LYS A 79 -28.28 3.99 9.20
N SER A 80 -27.12 3.54 8.73
CA SER A 80 -26.52 4.05 7.48
C SER A 80 -27.37 3.74 6.26
N PHE A 81 -28.00 2.55 6.22
CA PHE A 81 -28.93 2.17 5.16
C PHE A 81 -30.08 3.15 5.01
N PHE A 82 -30.78 3.47 6.11
CA PHE A 82 -31.91 4.41 6.10
C PHE A 82 -31.49 5.86 5.86
N GLN A 83 -30.27 6.23 6.23
CA GLN A 83 -29.70 7.55 5.94
C GLN A 83 -29.18 7.70 4.51
N GLY A 84 -29.14 6.62 3.73
CA GLY A 84 -28.60 6.63 2.38
C GLY A 84 -27.07 6.64 2.28
N ASN A 85 -26.35 6.55 3.41
CA ASN A 85 -24.90 6.62 3.47
C ASN A 85 -24.23 5.25 3.30
N SER A 86 -22.98 5.23 2.81
CA SER A 86 -22.13 4.04 2.86
C SER A 86 -21.77 3.72 4.30
N TYR A 87 -22.10 2.49 4.74
CA TYR A 87 -21.72 2.04 6.07
C TYR A 87 -20.20 1.98 6.26
N ASN A 88 -19.47 1.75 5.18
CA ASN A 88 -18.01 1.71 5.19
C ASN A 88 -17.38 3.06 5.57
N ILE A 89 -18.00 4.17 5.19
CA ILE A 89 -17.55 5.53 5.53
C ILE A 89 -18.19 5.98 6.85
N ALA A 90 -19.49 5.78 7.04
CA ALA A 90 -20.22 6.27 8.20
C ALA A 90 -19.67 5.79 9.56
N ARG A 91 -19.10 4.58 9.61
CA ARG A 91 -18.49 4.03 10.83
C ARG A 91 -17.20 4.75 11.28
N PHE A 92 -16.58 5.55 10.40
CA PHE A 92 -15.41 6.37 10.74
C PHE A 92 -15.79 7.80 11.12
N HIS A 93 -17.07 8.15 11.10
CA HIS A 93 -17.53 9.47 11.54
C HIS A 93 -17.54 9.57 13.08
N VAL A 94 -16.84 10.59 13.59
CA VAL A 94 -16.70 10.91 15.02
C VAL A 94 -17.02 12.39 15.22
N SER A 95 -18.03 12.70 16.02
CA SER A 95 -18.49 14.09 16.22
C SER A 95 -17.42 15.00 16.86
N GLU A 96 -16.51 14.41 17.67
CA GLU A 96 -15.39 15.12 18.27
C GLU A 96 -14.38 15.59 17.22
N LEU A 97 -14.07 14.72 16.21
CA LEU A 97 -13.21 15.10 15.10
C LEU A 97 -13.90 16.14 14.22
N GLU A 98 -15.18 15.97 13.91
CA GLU A 98 -15.95 16.96 13.15
C GLU A 98 -15.93 18.34 13.81
N ARG A 99 -16.12 18.40 15.13
CA ARG A 99 -16.00 19.66 15.91
C ARG A 99 -14.57 20.21 15.88
N ALA A 100 -13.56 19.38 15.99
CA ALA A 100 -12.16 19.80 15.93
C ALA A 100 -11.82 20.41 14.57
N ILE A 101 -12.32 19.81 13.48
CA ILE A 101 -12.19 20.35 12.12
C ILE A 101 -12.97 21.67 11.98
N SER A 102 -14.22 21.73 12.47
CA SER A 102 -15.04 22.95 12.41
C SER A 102 -14.40 24.15 13.12
N ASN A 103 -13.63 23.88 14.18
CA ASN A 103 -12.92 24.90 14.96
C ASN A 103 -11.45 25.05 14.54
N PHE A 104 -11.04 24.42 13.43
CA PHE A 104 -9.66 24.56 12.91
C PHE A 104 -9.47 26.01 12.40
N PRO A 105 -8.31 26.64 12.68
CA PRO A 105 -8.05 28.00 12.23
C PRO A 105 -8.21 28.14 10.70
N ASP A 106 -8.92 29.21 10.27
CA ASP A 106 -9.18 29.52 8.86
C ASP A 106 -8.65 30.94 8.50
N ASP A 107 -7.65 31.39 9.22
CA ASP A 107 -7.02 32.70 9.07
C ASP A 107 -5.84 32.70 8.08
N GLU A 108 -5.35 31.51 7.70
CA GLU A 108 -4.30 31.32 6.71
C GLU A 108 -4.60 30.15 5.75
N PRO A 109 -3.99 30.14 4.53
CA PRO A 109 -4.14 29.04 3.60
C PRO A 109 -3.75 27.70 4.25
N THR A 110 -4.65 26.72 4.16
CA THR A 110 -4.48 25.40 4.76
C THR A 110 -4.66 24.31 3.70
N ILE A 111 -3.70 23.41 3.59
CA ILE A 111 -3.85 22.18 2.81
C ILE A 111 -4.15 21.04 3.77
N VAL A 112 -5.28 20.37 3.53
CA VAL A 112 -5.68 19.17 4.22
C VAL A 112 -5.27 17.97 3.37
N VAL A 113 -4.38 17.14 3.87
CA VAL A 113 -4.08 15.84 3.26
C VAL A 113 -4.88 14.76 4.00
N MET A 114 -5.86 14.19 3.32
CA MET A 114 -6.78 13.22 3.87
C MET A 114 -6.43 11.81 3.37
N GLU A 115 -6.04 10.93 4.29
CA GLU A 115 -5.67 9.55 3.99
C GLU A 115 -6.89 8.65 3.92
N SER A 116 -7.20 8.18 2.74
CA SER A 116 -8.30 7.27 2.45
C SER A 116 -9.69 7.92 2.37
N ILE A 117 -10.52 7.30 1.54
CA ILE A 117 -11.93 7.63 1.34
C ILE A 117 -12.77 7.46 2.62
N PHE A 118 -12.31 6.67 3.59
CA PHE A 118 -13.05 6.47 4.84
C PHE A 118 -13.22 7.74 5.67
N LEU A 119 -12.47 8.79 5.36
CA LEU A 119 -12.60 10.12 5.98
C LEU A 119 -13.54 11.06 5.20
N ALA A 120 -14.16 10.60 4.11
CA ALA A 120 -15.03 11.44 3.26
C ALA A 120 -16.22 12.06 4.01
N ALA A 121 -16.66 11.45 5.12
CA ALA A 121 -17.69 12.03 5.99
C ALA A 121 -17.34 13.44 6.51
N TYR A 122 -16.06 13.82 6.49
CA TYR A 122 -15.60 15.15 6.94
C TYR A 122 -15.48 16.18 5.82
N LEU A 123 -15.64 15.80 4.56
CA LEU A 123 -15.63 16.76 3.43
C LEU A 123 -16.62 17.91 3.59
N PRO A 124 -17.89 17.66 4.00
CA PRO A 124 -18.85 18.75 4.13
C PRO A 124 -18.46 19.81 5.16
N VAL A 125 -17.76 19.43 6.24
CA VAL A 125 -17.30 20.40 7.24
C VAL A 125 -16.01 21.10 6.78
N LEU A 126 -15.09 20.40 6.12
CA LEU A 126 -13.88 20.98 5.53
C LEU A 126 -14.20 22.03 4.48
N LYS A 127 -15.17 21.77 3.60
CA LYS A 127 -15.59 22.70 2.53
C LYS A 127 -16.33 23.95 3.03
N LYS A 128 -16.67 24.05 4.33
CA LYS A 128 -17.20 25.29 4.91
C LYS A 128 -16.11 26.33 5.17
N HIS A 129 -14.87 25.91 5.29
CA HIS A 129 -13.72 26.81 5.46
C HIS A 129 -13.32 27.43 4.11
N LYS A 130 -13.03 28.72 4.10
CA LYS A 130 -12.72 29.46 2.87
C LYS A 130 -11.29 29.24 2.38
N ASN A 131 -10.36 29.06 3.33
CA ASN A 131 -8.95 28.97 3.06
C ASN A 131 -8.41 27.53 3.07
N ILE A 132 -9.31 26.51 3.08
CA ILE A 132 -8.94 25.09 3.07
C ILE A 132 -9.01 24.52 1.65
N ARG A 133 -7.96 23.79 1.25
CA ARG A 133 -7.90 22.90 0.08
C ARG A 133 -7.78 21.47 0.55
N VAL A 134 -8.60 20.57 -0.01
CA VAL A 134 -8.64 19.16 0.40
C VAL A 134 -8.01 18.30 -0.66
N PHE A 135 -6.92 17.61 -0.27
CA PHE A 135 -6.19 16.64 -1.08
C PHE A 135 -6.49 15.26 -0.54
N ILE A 136 -7.07 14.37 -1.36
CA ILE A 136 -7.40 13.01 -0.95
C ILE A 136 -6.33 12.06 -1.46
N ARG A 137 -5.64 11.38 -0.54
CA ARG A 137 -4.71 10.31 -0.89
C ARG A 137 -5.44 8.98 -0.94
N THR A 138 -5.41 8.33 -2.11
CA THR A 138 -6.12 7.08 -2.34
C THR A 138 -5.14 5.92 -2.27
N HIS A 139 -5.43 4.95 -1.38
CA HIS A 139 -4.62 3.73 -1.26
C HIS A 139 -5.11 2.62 -2.19
N ASN A 140 -6.38 2.66 -2.54
CA ASN A 140 -7.08 1.75 -3.45
C ASN A 140 -8.34 2.44 -3.97
N ILE A 141 -8.95 1.88 -4.99
CA ILE A 141 -10.35 2.13 -5.34
C ILE A 141 -11.20 1.18 -4.49
N GLU A 142 -11.72 1.71 -3.37
CA GLU A 142 -12.27 0.87 -2.30
C GLU A 142 -13.53 0.11 -2.71
N HIS A 143 -14.39 0.68 -3.56
CA HIS A 143 -15.57 -0.05 -4.02
C HIS A 143 -15.22 -1.27 -4.88
N GLU A 144 -14.12 -1.24 -5.63
CA GLU A 144 -13.65 -2.39 -6.43
C GLU A 144 -13.23 -3.57 -5.53
N LEU A 145 -12.59 -3.29 -4.39
CA LEU A 145 -12.25 -4.31 -3.41
C LEU A 145 -13.50 -5.05 -2.88
N TRP A 146 -14.59 -4.31 -2.70
CA TRP A 146 -15.86 -4.91 -2.30
C TRP A 146 -16.54 -5.70 -3.42
N ILE A 147 -16.40 -5.27 -4.68
CA ILE A 147 -16.85 -6.03 -5.86
C ILE A 147 -16.08 -7.35 -5.94
N GLN A 148 -14.75 -7.32 -5.91
CA GLN A 148 -13.90 -8.53 -5.91
C GLN A 148 -14.29 -9.49 -4.78
N LYS A 149 -14.54 -8.96 -3.58
CA LYS A 149 -15.00 -9.75 -2.42
C LYS A 149 -16.37 -10.38 -2.63
N SER A 150 -17.27 -9.68 -3.33
CA SER A 150 -18.58 -10.18 -3.72
C SER A 150 -18.45 -11.32 -4.73
N GLU A 151 -17.57 -11.20 -5.71
CA GLU A 151 -17.33 -12.21 -6.74
C GLU A 151 -16.67 -13.48 -6.17
N ALA A 152 -15.73 -13.31 -5.25
CA ALA A 152 -15.02 -14.42 -4.59
C ALA A 152 -15.89 -15.22 -3.61
N THR A 153 -17.04 -14.68 -3.15
CA THR A 153 -17.87 -15.39 -2.17
C THR A 153 -18.86 -16.36 -2.83
N LYS A 154 -18.91 -17.60 -2.33
CA LYS A 154 -19.87 -18.64 -2.77
C LYS A 154 -21.25 -18.48 -2.11
N ASN A 155 -21.36 -17.70 -1.04
CA ASN A 155 -22.62 -17.52 -0.31
C ASN A 155 -23.48 -16.43 -0.97
N PRO A 156 -24.69 -16.74 -1.50
CA PRO A 156 -25.50 -15.80 -2.25
C PRO A 156 -25.97 -14.59 -1.43
N PHE A 157 -26.24 -14.77 -0.13
CA PHE A 157 -26.65 -13.66 0.75
C PHE A 157 -25.48 -12.72 1.02
N LYS A 158 -24.27 -13.26 1.25
CA LYS A 158 -23.08 -12.45 1.39
C LYS A 158 -22.72 -11.72 0.09
N LYS A 159 -22.89 -12.39 -1.06
CA LYS A 159 -22.67 -11.79 -2.38
C LYS A 159 -23.58 -10.57 -2.56
N LEU A 160 -24.86 -10.72 -2.32
CA LEU A 160 -25.84 -9.61 -2.41
C LEU A 160 -25.47 -8.46 -1.46
N LEU A 161 -25.12 -8.77 -0.21
CA LEU A 161 -24.70 -7.77 0.77
C LEU A 161 -23.43 -7.01 0.32
N PHE A 162 -22.40 -7.72 -0.16
CA PHE A 162 -21.14 -7.11 -0.59
C PHE A 162 -21.34 -6.27 -1.85
N THR A 163 -22.15 -6.71 -2.80
CA THR A 163 -22.52 -5.91 -3.98
C THR A 163 -23.27 -4.64 -3.57
N PHE A 164 -24.19 -4.72 -2.63
CA PHE A 164 -24.90 -3.55 -2.11
C PHE A 164 -23.94 -2.55 -1.45
N LEU A 165 -23.03 -3.04 -0.59
CA LEU A 165 -22.02 -2.20 0.07
C LEU A 165 -21.07 -1.55 -0.94
N ALA A 166 -20.64 -2.30 -1.97
CA ALA A 166 -19.81 -1.79 -3.05
C ALA A 166 -20.50 -0.64 -3.81
N ASN A 167 -21.76 -0.82 -4.21
CA ASN A 167 -22.50 0.19 -4.97
C ASN A 167 -22.71 1.47 -4.15
N ARG A 168 -23.01 1.36 -2.86
CA ARG A 168 -23.13 2.53 -1.98
C ARG A 168 -21.80 3.26 -1.81
N LEU A 169 -20.72 2.48 -1.59
CA LEU A 169 -19.38 3.04 -1.46
C LEU A 169 -18.94 3.74 -2.74
N LYS A 170 -19.23 3.16 -3.91
CA LYS A 170 -18.92 3.75 -5.22
C LYS A 170 -19.48 5.15 -5.37
N ILE A 171 -20.74 5.36 -5.00
CA ILE A 171 -21.40 6.67 -5.10
C ILE A 171 -20.68 7.72 -4.24
N GLU A 172 -20.39 7.39 -2.98
CA GLU A 172 -19.69 8.31 -2.06
C GLU A 172 -18.23 8.52 -2.45
N GLU A 173 -17.57 7.50 -2.97
CA GLU A 173 -16.19 7.59 -3.44
C GLU A 173 -16.08 8.52 -4.65
N ILE A 174 -16.96 8.37 -5.66
CA ILE A 174 -17.04 9.27 -6.81
C ILE A 174 -17.34 10.70 -6.35
N THR A 175 -18.30 10.89 -5.45
CA THR A 175 -18.65 12.20 -4.91
C THR A 175 -17.44 12.85 -4.22
N ALA A 176 -16.79 12.13 -3.32
CA ALA A 176 -15.64 12.63 -2.58
C ALA A 176 -14.46 12.97 -3.49
N PHE A 177 -14.17 12.13 -4.47
CA PHE A 177 -13.11 12.40 -5.45
C PHE A 177 -13.44 13.62 -6.32
N SER A 178 -14.70 13.81 -6.70
CA SER A 178 -15.15 14.98 -7.48
C SER A 178 -15.15 16.28 -6.68
N GLU A 179 -15.33 16.19 -5.36
CA GLU A 179 -15.33 17.34 -4.45
C GLU A 179 -13.94 17.72 -3.94
N ALA A 180 -12.95 16.85 -4.06
CA ALA A 180 -11.57 17.14 -3.69
C ALA A 180 -10.96 18.23 -4.59
N ASP A 181 -10.01 18.99 -4.05
CA ASP A 181 -9.25 19.97 -4.84
C ASP A 181 -8.11 19.30 -5.62
N GLU A 182 -7.58 18.17 -5.08
CA GLU A 182 -6.54 17.36 -5.71
C GLU A 182 -6.68 15.90 -5.24
N LEU A 183 -6.28 14.96 -6.11
CA LEU A 183 -6.20 13.53 -5.76
C LEU A 183 -4.73 13.06 -5.82
N PHE A 184 -4.32 12.30 -4.81
CA PHE A 184 -3.00 11.69 -4.70
C PHE A 184 -3.10 10.16 -4.73
N PRO A 185 -3.36 9.55 -5.91
CA PRO A 185 -3.28 8.10 -6.04
C PRO A 185 -1.85 7.60 -5.83
N LEU A 186 -1.72 6.38 -5.29
CA LEU A 186 -0.40 5.76 -5.08
C LEU A 186 0.21 5.27 -6.38
N THR A 187 -0.60 4.97 -7.39
CA THR A 187 -0.16 4.36 -8.65
C THR A 187 -0.78 5.01 -9.87
N THR A 188 -0.15 4.80 -11.02
CA THR A 188 -0.74 5.16 -12.33
C THR A 188 -2.01 4.36 -12.60
N THR A 189 -2.06 3.09 -12.21
CA THR A 189 -3.26 2.24 -12.34
C THR A 189 -4.43 2.81 -11.58
N ASP A 190 -4.22 3.26 -10.31
CA ASP A 190 -5.29 3.91 -9.53
C ASP A 190 -5.71 5.24 -10.15
N ALA A 191 -4.76 6.03 -10.69
CA ALA A 191 -5.05 7.27 -11.38
C ALA A 191 -5.89 7.04 -12.66
N ASP A 192 -5.59 6.00 -13.41
CA ASP A 192 -6.34 5.62 -14.62
C ASP A 192 -7.75 5.13 -14.25
N ALA A 193 -7.88 4.30 -13.21
CA ALA A 193 -9.18 3.86 -12.70
C ALA A 193 -10.06 5.05 -12.23
N ILE A 194 -9.47 6.05 -11.58
CA ILE A 194 -10.17 7.29 -11.20
C ILE A 194 -10.72 8.02 -12.45
N LYS A 195 -9.92 8.12 -13.52
CA LYS A 195 -10.35 8.72 -14.79
C LYS A 195 -11.48 7.94 -15.46
N GLU A 196 -11.41 6.61 -15.43
CA GLU A 196 -12.44 5.71 -15.97
C GLU A 196 -13.79 5.87 -15.22
N LEU A 197 -13.75 6.29 -13.95
CA LEU A 197 -14.97 6.67 -13.20
C LEU A 197 -15.57 8.02 -13.64
N GLY A 198 -14.96 8.73 -14.61
CA GLY A 198 -15.42 10.01 -15.10
C GLY A 198 -15.04 11.21 -14.22
N ILE A 199 -14.10 11.05 -13.30
CA ILE A 199 -13.66 12.10 -12.38
C ILE A 199 -12.65 13.01 -13.08
N THR A 200 -12.92 14.32 -13.03
CA THR A 200 -12.13 15.36 -13.68
C THR A 200 -11.21 16.13 -12.73
N THR A 201 -11.28 15.83 -11.43
CA THR A 201 -10.39 16.40 -10.42
C THR A 201 -8.93 16.11 -10.76
N ASN A 202 -8.06 17.11 -10.61
CA ASN A 202 -6.63 16.93 -10.83
C ASN A 202 -6.10 15.76 -10.01
N SER A 203 -5.26 14.96 -10.64
CA SER A 203 -4.72 13.75 -10.03
C SER A 203 -3.21 13.66 -10.28
N THR A 204 -2.44 13.61 -9.20
CA THR A 204 -0.99 13.46 -9.25
C THR A 204 -0.55 12.21 -8.52
N VAL A 205 0.12 11.30 -9.23
CA VAL A 205 0.62 10.05 -8.61
C VAL A 205 1.70 10.37 -7.58
N ILE A 206 1.36 10.15 -6.31
CA ILE A 206 2.26 10.32 -5.15
C ILE A 206 2.50 8.92 -4.54
N PRO A 207 3.51 8.18 -5.02
CA PRO A 207 3.78 6.84 -4.53
C PRO A 207 4.28 6.84 -3.08
N MET A 208 4.28 5.68 -2.43
CA MET A 208 4.94 5.51 -1.16
C MET A 208 6.46 5.69 -1.36
N PRO A 209 7.11 6.63 -0.65
CA PRO A 209 8.55 6.81 -0.78
C PRO A 209 9.31 5.61 -0.19
N LEU A 210 10.46 5.32 -0.78
CA LEU A 210 11.37 4.30 -0.31
C LEU A 210 12.73 4.92 -0.06
N GLN A 211 13.31 4.64 1.11
CA GLN A 211 14.64 5.14 1.44
C GLN A 211 15.68 4.58 0.46
N PRO A 212 16.60 5.40 -0.02
CA PRO A 212 17.70 4.94 -0.86
C PRO A 212 18.54 3.90 -0.11
N ILE A 213 18.78 2.76 -0.73
CA ILE A 213 19.64 1.70 -0.21
C ILE A 213 20.97 1.76 -0.94
N THR A 214 22.08 1.87 -0.22
CA THR A 214 23.45 1.90 -0.79
C THR A 214 23.90 0.50 -1.17
N GLU A 215 23.66 -0.47 -0.30
CA GLU A 215 23.98 -1.88 -0.50
C GLU A 215 23.10 -2.49 -1.59
N SER A 216 23.63 -3.47 -2.30
CA SER A 216 22.90 -4.26 -3.29
C SER A 216 22.83 -5.72 -2.88
N ALA A 217 21.92 -6.47 -3.49
CA ALA A 217 21.83 -7.90 -3.37
C ALA A 217 23.15 -8.57 -3.79
N ASP A 218 23.43 -9.74 -3.19
CA ASP A 218 24.58 -10.59 -3.57
C ASP A 218 24.24 -11.38 -4.84
N TYR A 219 24.69 -10.87 -5.98
CA TYR A 219 24.39 -11.47 -7.28
C TYR A 219 25.07 -12.82 -7.51
N THR A 220 25.99 -13.25 -6.65
CA THR A 220 26.55 -14.61 -6.68
C THR A 220 25.52 -15.65 -6.24
N LYS A 221 24.50 -15.25 -5.48
CA LYS A 221 23.42 -16.11 -5.02
C LYS A 221 22.40 -16.36 -6.14
N ASN A 222 22.01 -17.62 -6.29
CA ASN A 222 21.01 -18.06 -7.26
C ASN A 222 19.89 -18.90 -6.65
N ASP A 223 19.84 -18.99 -5.31
CA ASP A 223 18.72 -19.58 -4.59
C ASP A 223 17.43 -18.76 -4.83
N LEU A 224 16.30 -19.45 -4.75
CA LEU A 224 15.00 -18.81 -4.91
C LEU A 224 14.42 -18.42 -3.56
N PHE A 225 13.67 -17.36 -3.53
CA PHE A 225 12.90 -17.03 -2.34
C PHE A 225 11.57 -16.37 -2.66
N PHE A 226 10.65 -16.46 -1.69
CA PHE A 226 9.41 -15.69 -1.63
C PHE A 226 9.27 -15.09 -0.23
N ILE A 227 8.77 -13.85 -0.15
CA ILE A 227 8.49 -13.21 1.13
C ILE A 227 7.09 -12.60 1.13
N GLY A 228 6.35 -12.78 2.23
CA GLY A 228 5.02 -12.18 2.40
C GLY A 228 4.26 -12.70 3.61
N ALA A 229 3.19 -12.00 3.98
CA ALA A 229 2.30 -12.42 5.05
C ALA A 229 1.48 -13.66 4.62
N MET A 230 1.63 -14.78 5.33
CA MET A 230 0.99 -16.06 5.01
C MET A 230 -0.46 -16.19 5.53
N ASN A 231 -1.06 -15.08 5.93
CA ASN A 231 -2.50 -14.95 6.20
C ASN A 231 -3.24 -14.15 5.11
N TRP A 232 -2.55 -13.76 4.05
CA TRP A 232 -3.11 -13.07 2.91
C TRP A 232 -3.22 -14.01 1.70
N GLN A 233 -4.43 -14.18 1.20
CA GLN A 233 -4.77 -15.21 0.21
C GLN A 233 -3.88 -15.19 -1.04
N PRO A 234 -3.58 -14.05 -1.69
CA PRO A 234 -2.68 -14.02 -2.85
C PRO A 234 -1.27 -14.54 -2.57
N ASN A 235 -0.76 -14.38 -1.35
CA ASN A 235 0.55 -14.93 -0.98
C ASN A 235 0.48 -16.46 -0.80
N ILE A 236 -0.62 -16.95 -0.20
CA ILE A 236 -0.84 -18.40 -0.03
C ILE A 236 -0.89 -19.09 -1.39
N GLU A 237 -1.65 -18.52 -2.33
CA GLU A 237 -1.75 -19.02 -3.72
C GLU A 237 -0.40 -18.99 -4.42
N ALA A 238 0.32 -17.89 -4.36
CA ALA A 238 1.66 -17.76 -4.95
C ALA A 238 2.65 -18.79 -4.39
N VAL A 239 2.64 -19.03 -3.07
CA VAL A 239 3.50 -20.04 -2.44
C VAL A 239 3.10 -21.46 -2.86
N ALA A 240 1.81 -21.76 -3.00
CA ALA A 240 1.35 -23.05 -3.48
C ALA A 240 1.84 -23.29 -4.93
N THR A 241 1.58 -22.35 -5.86
CA THR A 241 2.07 -22.43 -7.24
C THR A 241 3.59 -22.59 -7.30
N LEU A 242 4.33 -21.83 -6.48
CA LEU A 242 5.78 -21.91 -6.45
C LEU A 242 6.27 -23.28 -5.98
N LYS A 243 5.67 -23.85 -4.92
CA LYS A 243 6.07 -25.14 -4.33
C LYS A 243 5.64 -26.35 -5.16
N GLU A 244 4.45 -26.29 -5.75
CA GLU A 244 3.79 -27.45 -6.34
C GLU A 244 4.01 -27.53 -7.86
N GLU A 245 4.20 -26.38 -8.53
CA GLU A 245 4.25 -26.34 -9.98
C GLU A 245 5.58 -25.82 -10.53
N ILE A 246 6.18 -24.77 -9.95
CA ILE A 246 7.40 -24.17 -10.50
C ILE A 246 8.69 -24.85 -9.97
N PHE A 247 8.83 -24.88 -8.64
CA PHE A 247 10.07 -25.34 -8.00
C PHE A 247 10.42 -26.82 -8.29
N PRO A 248 9.48 -27.80 -8.33
CA PRO A 248 9.81 -29.18 -8.63
C PRO A 248 10.47 -29.34 -9.99
N ASN A 249 9.99 -28.62 -11.03
CA ASN A 249 10.57 -28.69 -12.38
C ASN A 249 12.00 -28.14 -12.42
N LEU A 250 12.25 -27.03 -11.71
CA LEU A 250 13.60 -26.47 -11.57
C LEU A 250 14.52 -27.37 -10.77
N LYS A 251 14.03 -28.03 -9.74
CA LYS A 251 14.80 -28.91 -8.86
C LYS A 251 15.35 -30.15 -9.59
N VAL A 252 14.63 -30.66 -10.60
CA VAL A 252 15.10 -31.77 -11.45
C VAL A 252 16.37 -31.37 -12.20
N GLN A 253 16.43 -30.15 -12.74
CA GLN A 253 17.55 -29.65 -13.52
C GLN A 253 18.68 -29.08 -12.65
N HIS A 254 18.33 -28.55 -11.47
CA HIS A 254 19.23 -27.93 -10.49
C HIS A 254 19.12 -28.62 -9.13
N PRO A 255 19.70 -29.81 -8.91
CA PRO A 255 19.50 -30.60 -7.69
C PRO A 255 19.91 -29.91 -6.38
N PHE A 256 20.79 -28.91 -6.44
CA PHE A 256 21.26 -28.15 -5.25
C PHE A 256 20.45 -26.85 -5.05
N LEU A 257 19.51 -26.51 -5.94
CA LEU A 257 18.67 -25.33 -5.80
C LEU A 257 17.85 -25.38 -4.51
N THR A 258 17.75 -24.25 -3.84
CA THR A 258 16.91 -24.08 -2.64
C THR A 258 15.83 -23.03 -2.86
N LEU A 259 14.70 -23.23 -2.19
CA LEU A 259 13.60 -22.29 -2.13
C LEU A 259 13.37 -21.87 -0.68
N LYS A 260 13.55 -20.59 -0.37
CA LYS A 260 13.31 -20.02 0.95
C LYS A 260 11.95 -19.31 0.99
N LEU A 261 11.11 -19.66 1.95
CA LEU A 261 9.80 -19.08 2.17
C LEU A 261 9.79 -18.32 3.50
N ALA A 262 9.60 -17.00 3.43
CA ALA A 262 9.70 -16.12 4.57
C ALA A 262 8.45 -15.24 4.74
N GLY A 263 8.20 -14.76 5.95
CA GLY A 263 7.20 -13.74 6.24
C GLY A 263 6.38 -14.00 7.48
N SER A 264 5.54 -13.02 7.85
CA SER A 264 4.65 -13.13 9.01
C SER A 264 3.60 -14.23 8.83
N PHE A 265 3.18 -14.83 9.94
CA PHE A 265 2.26 -15.97 9.98
C PHE A 265 2.77 -17.25 9.29
N SER A 266 4.01 -17.26 8.77
CA SER A 266 4.69 -18.47 8.33
C SER A 266 5.25 -19.22 9.52
N LYS A 267 5.10 -20.56 9.52
CA LYS A 267 5.78 -21.41 10.51
C LYS A 267 7.23 -21.62 10.07
N LYS A 268 8.15 -21.62 11.03
CA LYS A 268 9.53 -22.00 10.75
C LYS A 268 9.63 -23.52 10.68
N GLU A 269 10.12 -24.03 9.57
CA GLU A 269 10.33 -25.47 9.33
C GLU A 269 11.71 -25.68 8.72
N ALA A 270 12.34 -26.79 9.06
CA ALA A 270 13.66 -27.14 8.54
C ALA A 270 13.60 -27.45 7.03
N LEU A 271 14.76 -27.36 6.39
CA LEU A 271 14.93 -27.67 4.97
C LEU A 271 14.45 -29.10 4.66
N SER A 272 13.48 -29.21 3.77
CA SER A 272 12.97 -30.48 3.29
C SER A 272 12.75 -30.41 1.78
N ASN A 273 13.28 -31.37 1.03
CA ASN A 273 13.19 -31.41 -0.45
C ASN A 273 13.67 -30.12 -1.14
N GLY A 274 14.59 -29.38 -0.53
CA GLY A 274 15.08 -28.10 -1.05
C GLY A 274 14.24 -26.90 -0.67
N VAL A 275 13.13 -27.06 0.06
CA VAL A 275 12.27 -25.97 0.54
C VAL A 275 12.52 -25.73 2.01
N GLU A 276 12.80 -24.49 2.38
CA GLU A 276 13.03 -24.04 3.75
C GLU A 276 11.99 -22.97 4.12
N HIS A 277 11.30 -23.15 5.24
CA HIS A 277 10.39 -22.16 5.79
C HIS A 277 11.08 -21.37 6.91
N LEU A 278 11.44 -20.12 6.66
CA LEU A 278 12.20 -19.28 7.58
C LEU A 278 11.35 -18.64 8.70
N GLY A 279 10.02 -18.60 8.51
CA GLY A 279 9.14 -17.86 9.41
C GLY A 279 9.29 -16.36 9.25
N PHE A 280 9.04 -15.61 10.34
CA PHE A 280 9.19 -14.16 10.35
C PHE A 280 10.66 -13.75 10.24
N VAL A 281 10.94 -12.80 9.35
CA VAL A 281 12.26 -12.20 9.16
C VAL A 281 12.27 -10.84 9.84
N SER A 282 13.12 -10.70 10.86
CA SER A 282 13.23 -9.47 11.65
C SER A 282 13.97 -8.34 10.93
N ASP A 283 14.96 -8.68 10.11
CA ASP A 283 15.72 -7.76 9.28
C ASP A 283 15.53 -8.08 7.80
N LEU A 284 14.57 -7.36 7.19
CA LEU A 284 14.26 -7.52 5.78
C LEU A 284 15.42 -7.10 4.88
N GLY A 285 16.15 -6.05 5.26
CA GLY A 285 17.27 -5.52 4.47
C GLY A 285 18.38 -6.56 4.34
N LEU A 286 18.87 -7.11 5.45
CA LEU A 286 19.89 -8.17 5.44
C LEU A 286 19.40 -9.42 4.71
N PHE A 287 18.13 -9.78 4.86
CA PHE A 287 17.55 -10.91 4.15
C PHE A 287 17.58 -10.71 2.63
N LEU A 288 17.14 -9.55 2.14
CA LEU A 288 17.12 -9.22 0.71
C LEU A 288 18.54 -9.14 0.12
N GLN A 289 19.51 -8.61 0.87
CA GLN A 289 20.91 -8.52 0.44
C GLN A 289 21.57 -9.90 0.31
N SER A 290 21.22 -10.86 1.19
CA SER A 290 21.81 -12.20 1.24
C SER A 290 21.04 -13.25 0.46
N SER A 291 19.93 -12.89 -0.17
CA SER A 291 19.07 -13.79 -0.94
C SER A 291 19.33 -13.67 -2.44
N GLY A 292 18.97 -14.72 -3.20
CA GLY A 292 19.17 -14.77 -4.65
C GLY A 292 18.03 -14.13 -5.44
N ILE A 293 17.14 -14.94 -6.00
CA ILE A 293 16.09 -14.54 -6.93
C ILE A 293 14.73 -14.53 -6.23
N LEU A 294 14.05 -13.38 -6.22
CA LEU A 294 12.67 -13.32 -5.76
C LEU A 294 11.72 -13.83 -6.84
N VAL A 295 10.96 -14.87 -6.53
CA VAL A 295 9.94 -15.43 -7.43
C VAL A 295 8.56 -15.20 -6.82
N ALA A 296 7.74 -14.41 -7.50
CA ALA A 296 6.43 -13.99 -6.99
C ALA A 296 5.31 -14.25 -8.02
N PRO A 297 4.83 -15.50 -8.17
CA PRO A 297 3.76 -15.87 -9.09
C PRO A 297 2.38 -15.46 -8.55
N ILE A 298 2.17 -14.16 -8.35
CA ILE A 298 0.95 -13.59 -7.77
C ILE A 298 -0.14 -13.55 -8.84
N SER A 299 -1.24 -14.25 -8.61
CA SER A 299 -2.36 -14.40 -9.56
C SER A 299 -3.60 -13.59 -9.19
N SER A 300 -3.63 -12.95 -8.01
CA SER A 300 -4.82 -12.25 -7.51
C SER A 300 -4.47 -11.08 -6.61
N GLY A 301 -5.48 -10.24 -6.28
CA GLY A 301 -5.35 -9.08 -5.41
C GLY A 301 -5.06 -7.78 -6.16
N SER A 302 -5.28 -6.64 -5.47
CA SER A 302 -5.12 -5.29 -5.98
C SER A 302 -4.00 -4.52 -5.26
N GLY A 303 -3.68 -3.33 -5.76
CA GLY A 303 -2.71 -2.41 -5.17
C GLY A 303 -1.26 -2.79 -5.44
N VAL A 304 -0.35 -1.88 -5.12
CA VAL A 304 1.10 -2.08 -5.28
C VAL A 304 1.64 -3.14 -4.32
N ARG A 305 2.49 -3.97 -4.84
CA ARG A 305 3.21 -4.98 -4.04
C ARG A 305 4.45 -4.34 -3.41
N ILE A 306 4.27 -3.70 -2.25
CA ILE A 306 5.37 -3.03 -1.51
C ILE A 306 6.60 -3.95 -1.39
N LYS A 307 6.41 -5.24 -1.16
CA LYS A 307 7.51 -6.21 -1.08
C LYS A 307 8.36 -6.31 -2.36
N LEU A 308 7.76 -6.09 -3.55
CA LEU A 308 8.52 -6.05 -4.80
C LEU A 308 9.32 -4.76 -4.90
N LEU A 309 8.73 -3.62 -4.54
CA LEU A 309 9.44 -2.34 -4.50
C LEU A 309 10.59 -2.36 -3.48
N GLU A 310 10.40 -2.98 -2.31
CA GLU A 310 11.46 -3.18 -1.31
C GLU A 310 12.59 -4.06 -1.87
N ALA A 311 12.26 -5.18 -2.52
CA ALA A 311 13.27 -6.02 -3.17
C ALA A 311 13.98 -5.29 -4.31
N MET A 312 13.25 -4.53 -5.14
CA MET A 312 13.83 -3.67 -6.17
C MET A 312 14.80 -2.63 -5.60
N SER A 313 14.48 -2.01 -4.45
CA SER A 313 15.37 -1.02 -3.80
C SER A 313 16.70 -1.61 -3.37
N HIS A 314 16.74 -2.90 -3.07
CA HIS A 314 17.97 -3.67 -2.79
C HIS A 314 18.65 -4.24 -4.04
N GLY A 315 18.07 -4.04 -5.22
CA GLY A 315 18.60 -4.57 -6.47
C GLY A 315 18.43 -6.09 -6.62
N VAL A 316 17.43 -6.67 -5.96
CA VAL A 316 17.12 -8.11 -6.09
C VAL A 316 16.57 -8.39 -7.49
N PRO A 317 17.07 -9.41 -8.23
CA PRO A 317 16.43 -9.87 -9.45
C PRO A 317 15.08 -10.51 -9.15
N ILE A 318 14.05 -10.13 -9.90
CA ILE A 318 12.64 -10.50 -9.61
C ILE A 318 11.96 -11.08 -10.84
N VAL A 319 11.31 -12.24 -10.67
CA VAL A 319 10.36 -12.80 -11.63
C VAL A 319 8.96 -12.76 -11.03
N THR A 320 8.02 -12.14 -11.73
CA THR A 320 6.64 -11.99 -11.24
C THR A 320 5.63 -12.00 -12.40
N THR A 321 4.33 -11.96 -12.10
CA THR A 321 3.25 -11.83 -13.07
C THR A 321 2.94 -10.36 -13.38
N GLU A 322 2.12 -10.09 -14.40
CA GLU A 322 1.55 -8.75 -14.62
C GLU A 322 0.73 -8.28 -13.40
N ILE A 323 -0.03 -9.18 -12.76
CA ILE A 323 -0.79 -8.86 -11.54
C ILE A 323 0.16 -8.57 -10.37
N GLY A 324 1.28 -9.30 -10.28
CA GLY A 324 2.32 -9.03 -9.29
C GLY A 324 2.98 -7.66 -9.48
N ALA A 325 3.20 -7.24 -10.72
CA ALA A 325 3.80 -5.95 -11.08
C ALA A 325 2.78 -4.79 -11.16
N MET A 326 1.49 -5.04 -10.85
CA MET A 326 0.44 -4.03 -10.94
C MET A 326 0.82 -2.76 -10.16
N GLY A 327 0.64 -1.60 -10.79
CA GLY A 327 0.97 -0.30 -10.20
C GLY A 327 2.46 0.07 -10.24
N ILE A 328 3.33 -0.79 -10.77
CA ILE A 328 4.73 -0.48 -11.03
C ILE A 328 4.88 -0.22 -12.54
N PRO A 329 5.29 0.98 -12.98
CA PRO A 329 5.44 1.30 -14.40
C PRO A 329 6.40 0.33 -15.11
N LYS A 330 6.22 0.11 -16.43
CA LYS A 330 7.06 -0.77 -17.24
C LYS A 330 8.52 -0.27 -17.35
N ASN A 331 9.43 -1.10 -17.86
CA ASN A 331 10.87 -0.83 -18.00
C ASN A 331 11.60 -0.58 -16.66
N ASN A 332 11.29 -1.39 -15.69
CA ASN A 332 11.69 -1.23 -14.29
C ASN A 332 12.63 -2.34 -13.78
N GLY A 333 13.16 -3.20 -14.65
CA GLY A 333 14.03 -4.31 -14.27
C GLY A 333 13.28 -5.57 -13.76
N LEU A 334 11.96 -5.54 -13.64
CA LEU A 334 11.17 -6.74 -13.35
C LEU A 334 11.08 -7.64 -14.58
N ILE A 335 11.20 -8.96 -14.38
CA ILE A 335 10.92 -9.95 -15.38
C ILE A 335 9.46 -10.42 -15.21
N ILE A 336 8.65 -10.19 -16.23
CA ILE A 336 7.23 -10.56 -16.20
C ILE A 336 7.06 -11.89 -16.90
N ALA A 337 6.60 -12.90 -16.19
CA ALA A 337 6.25 -14.21 -16.70
C ALA A 337 4.73 -14.36 -16.85
N THR A 338 4.27 -14.97 -17.94
CA THR A 338 2.86 -15.07 -18.30
C THR A 338 2.29 -16.48 -18.11
N THR A 339 3.14 -17.50 -18.16
CA THR A 339 2.78 -18.90 -17.98
C THR A 339 3.73 -19.58 -17.00
N LEU A 340 3.38 -20.76 -16.50
CA LEU A 340 4.26 -21.56 -15.63
C LEU A 340 5.55 -21.98 -16.32
N GLU A 341 5.48 -22.27 -17.63
CA GLU A 341 6.64 -22.58 -18.46
C GLU A 341 7.57 -21.36 -18.57
N ASP A 342 7.00 -20.19 -18.90
CA ASP A 342 7.74 -18.93 -18.96
C ASP A 342 8.40 -18.60 -17.60
N PHE A 343 7.71 -18.81 -16.45
CA PHE A 343 8.33 -18.68 -15.15
C PHE A 343 9.58 -19.57 -15.01
N THR A 344 9.45 -20.83 -15.40
CA THR A 344 10.55 -21.80 -15.32
C THR A 344 11.74 -21.34 -16.16
N ASP A 345 11.49 -20.91 -17.41
CA ASP A 345 12.52 -20.46 -18.34
C ASP A 345 13.23 -19.19 -17.85
N GLN A 346 12.48 -18.19 -17.42
CA GLN A 346 13.05 -16.94 -16.89
C GLN A 346 13.91 -17.17 -15.64
N ILE A 347 13.45 -18.04 -14.74
CA ILE A 347 14.24 -18.42 -13.55
C ILE A 347 15.51 -19.16 -13.96
N GLN A 348 15.46 -20.08 -14.93
CA GLN A 348 16.64 -20.79 -15.44
C GLN A 348 17.68 -19.82 -16.02
N HIS A 349 17.26 -18.84 -16.80
CA HIS A 349 18.15 -17.79 -17.30
C HIS A 349 18.83 -17.03 -16.16
N LEU A 350 18.08 -16.66 -15.11
CA LEU A 350 18.65 -15.99 -13.95
C LEU A 350 19.59 -16.91 -13.13
N ILE A 351 19.27 -18.20 -12.98
CA ILE A 351 20.16 -19.17 -12.31
C ILE A 351 21.48 -19.28 -13.07
N ALA A 352 21.42 -19.37 -14.40
CA ALA A 352 22.59 -19.58 -15.26
C ALA A 352 23.51 -18.36 -15.39
N SER A 353 23.01 -17.13 -15.18
CA SER A 353 23.76 -15.91 -15.48
C SER A 353 23.76 -14.93 -14.31
N GLU A 354 24.94 -14.80 -13.67
CA GLU A 354 25.18 -13.75 -12.65
C GLU A 354 25.05 -12.36 -13.26
N GLU A 355 25.54 -12.14 -14.49
CA GLU A 355 25.46 -10.86 -15.18
C GLU A 355 24.00 -10.45 -15.43
N LEU A 356 23.13 -11.41 -15.78
CA LEU A 356 21.69 -11.12 -15.95
C LEU A 356 21.06 -10.76 -14.62
N ARG A 357 21.38 -11.46 -13.52
CA ARG A 357 20.92 -11.10 -12.17
C ARG A 357 21.34 -9.68 -11.80
N LYS A 358 22.62 -9.36 -12.05
CA LYS A 358 23.17 -8.02 -11.78
C LYS A 358 22.48 -6.93 -12.62
N THR A 359 22.35 -7.14 -13.92
CA THR A 359 21.77 -6.15 -14.81
C THR A 359 20.31 -5.86 -14.46
N THR A 360 19.49 -6.90 -14.28
CA THR A 360 18.07 -6.75 -13.94
C THR A 360 17.90 -6.13 -12.55
N GLY A 361 18.69 -6.56 -11.57
CA GLY A 361 18.66 -6.00 -10.22
C GLY A 361 19.07 -4.53 -10.16
N GLN A 362 20.14 -4.15 -10.88
CA GLN A 362 20.60 -2.77 -10.96
C GLN A 362 19.57 -1.87 -11.66
N LEU A 363 18.93 -2.32 -12.72
CA LEU A 363 17.83 -1.61 -13.37
C LEU A 363 16.66 -1.39 -12.41
N ALA A 364 16.28 -2.43 -11.66
CA ALA A 364 15.21 -2.33 -10.66
C ALA A 364 15.55 -1.32 -9.56
N LYS A 365 16.78 -1.35 -9.04
CA LYS A 365 17.26 -0.42 -8.04
C LYS A 365 17.28 1.03 -8.54
N ALA A 366 17.83 1.27 -9.73
CA ALA A 366 17.88 2.59 -10.35
C ALA A 366 16.48 3.16 -10.57
N PHE A 367 15.54 2.31 -11.03
CA PHE A 367 14.15 2.70 -11.20
C PHE A 367 13.50 3.16 -9.89
N VAL A 368 13.67 2.41 -8.80
CA VAL A 368 13.14 2.80 -7.48
C VAL A 368 13.78 4.09 -6.98
N GLN A 369 15.08 4.25 -7.10
CA GLN A 369 15.78 5.48 -6.70
C GLN A 369 15.26 6.69 -7.46
N GLN A 370 15.00 6.56 -8.75
CA GLN A 370 14.52 7.64 -9.60
C GLN A 370 13.08 8.06 -9.28
N HIS A 371 12.19 7.08 -9.04
CA HIS A 371 10.75 7.33 -9.00
C HIS A 371 10.15 7.32 -7.60
N TYR A 372 10.79 6.66 -6.63
CA TYR A 372 10.28 6.43 -5.28
C TYR A 372 11.16 7.03 -4.18
N SER A 373 12.26 7.73 -4.52
CA SER A 373 13.07 8.37 -3.47
C SER A 373 12.27 9.44 -2.72
N PRO A 374 12.48 9.62 -1.41
CA PRO A 374 11.81 10.66 -0.63
C PRO A 374 11.93 12.04 -1.26
N THR A 375 13.10 12.38 -1.80
CA THR A 375 13.35 13.66 -2.47
C THR A 375 12.47 13.82 -3.71
N THR A 376 12.38 12.81 -4.57
CA THR A 376 11.54 12.84 -5.78
C THR A 376 10.07 13.00 -5.43
N VAL A 377 9.60 12.23 -4.44
CA VAL A 377 8.19 12.28 -4.01
C VAL A 377 7.87 13.61 -3.34
N LEU A 378 8.76 14.12 -2.47
CA LEU A 378 8.62 15.41 -1.80
C LEU A 378 8.54 16.57 -2.80
N THR A 379 9.40 16.56 -3.83
CA THR A 379 9.37 17.58 -4.90
C THR A 379 8.00 17.66 -5.56
N LYS A 380 7.42 16.50 -5.92
CA LYS A 380 6.06 16.44 -6.50
C LYS A 380 5.00 17.02 -5.56
N ILE A 381 5.07 16.72 -4.27
CA ILE A 381 4.12 17.24 -3.27
C ILE A 381 4.24 18.75 -3.18
N ILE A 382 5.46 19.29 -3.06
CA ILE A 382 5.71 20.75 -2.95
C ILE A 382 5.23 21.48 -4.22
N GLU A 383 5.47 20.91 -5.39
CA GLU A 383 4.98 21.50 -6.65
C GLU A 383 3.45 21.60 -6.67
N ARG A 384 2.74 20.60 -6.17
CA ARG A 384 1.27 20.64 -6.06
C ARG A 384 0.82 21.63 -5.01
N PHE A 385 1.46 21.72 -3.86
CA PHE A 385 1.13 22.69 -2.81
C PHE A 385 1.30 24.14 -3.26
N LYS A 386 2.28 24.44 -4.14
CA LYS A 386 2.49 25.78 -4.69
C LYS A 386 1.45 26.22 -5.73
N GLN A 387 0.69 25.28 -6.30
CA GLN A 387 -0.32 25.58 -7.32
C GLN A 387 -1.70 25.91 -6.69
N HIS A 388 -1.83 25.70 -5.41
CA HIS A 388 -3.03 25.94 -4.61
C HIS A 388 -2.79 26.92 -3.48
#